data_af275d1211061ab497cf67ba28505b53
#
_entry.id   af275d1211061ab497cf67ba28505b53
#
_cell.length_a   1.000
_cell.length_b   1.000
_cell.length_c   1.000
_cell.angle_alpha   90.00
_cell.angle_beta   90.00
_cell.angle_gamma   90.00
#
_symmetry.space_group_name_H-M   'P 1'
#
loop_
_entity.id
_entity.type
_entity.pdbx_description
1 polymer ?
#
loop_
_entity_poly.entity_id
_entity_poly.type
_entity_poly.pdbx_seq_one_letter_code
_entity_poly.pdbx_strand_id
1 'polypeptide(L)'
;MEKLNISYNGPMYKDFYDEFSALLNTAIALSVKYSRIPAPEGKHWYASALFTKLCVTGKSMQKILPNSNRKLEIQHWDFASVASLSRVFLENYLMFFYLCIDDVSKDEWDFRWRLLNLHDHVSRIKFTCDLEVNEEKKAELLKDNEVLLICKD
;
A
#
# COMPACT_ATOMS: atom_id res chain seq x y z
N MET A 1 32.10 -26.27 0.91
CA MET A 1 31.04 -25.21 0.82
C MET A 1 31.05 -24.48 2.14
N GLU A 2 31.74 -23.37 2.20
CA GLU A 2 31.71 -22.47 3.36
C GLU A 2 30.30 -21.89 3.48
N LYS A 3 29.65 -22.17 4.59
CA LYS A 3 28.35 -21.51 4.91
C LYS A 3 28.68 -20.04 5.10
N LEU A 4 28.21 -19.20 4.19
CA LEU A 4 28.19 -17.74 4.38
C LEU A 4 27.35 -17.47 5.65
N ASN A 5 28.04 -17.33 6.76
CA ASN A 5 27.42 -16.94 8.03
C ASN A 5 27.20 -15.42 7.98
N ILE A 6 26.20 -14.99 7.20
CA ILE A 6 25.81 -13.59 7.17
C ILE A 6 25.14 -13.32 8.52
N SER A 7 25.90 -12.75 9.43
CA SER A 7 25.39 -12.30 10.72
C SER A 7 24.43 -11.13 10.51
N TYR A 8 23.12 -11.40 10.46
CA TYR A 8 22.07 -10.38 10.47
C TYR A 8 21.94 -9.66 11.82
N ASN A 9 22.81 -9.96 12.75
CA ASN A 9 22.94 -9.32 14.06
C ASN A 9 23.97 -8.18 14.06
N GLY A 10 24.34 -7.66 12.92
CA GLY A 10 25.19 -6.48 12.84
C GLY A 10 24.50 -5.29 13.54
N PRO A 11 25.24 -4.47 14.30
CA PRO A 11 24.68 -3.32 15.02
C PRO A 11 23.84 -2.44 14.10
N MET A 12 24.27 -2.17 12.90
CA MET A 12 23.56 -1.36 11.91
C MET A 12 22.16 -1.92 11.56
N TYR A 13 22.01 -3.24 11.35
CA TYR A 13 20.71 -3.82 11.03
C TYR A 13 19.74 -3.70 12.20
N LYS A 14 20.22 -3.96 13.40
CA LYS A 14 19.41 -3.87 14.62
C LYS A 14 18.90 -2.44 14.84
N ASP A 15 19.77 -1.46 14.67
CA ASP A 15 19.41 -0.05 14.85
C ASP A 15 18.31 0.37 13.87
N PHE A 16 18.43 0.04 12.58
CA PHE A 16 17.37 0.30 11.58
C PHE A 16 16.08 -0.46 11.87
N TYR A 17 16.16 -1.71 12.31
CA TYR A 17 14.98 -2.48 12.67
C TYR A 17 14.25 -1.89 13.88
N ASP A 18 14.98 -1.46 14.90
CA ASP A 18 14.42 -0.85 16.11
C ASP A 18 13.79 0.52 15.78
N GLU A 19 14.46 1.34 14.96
CA GLU A 19 13.91 2.61 14.48
C GLU A 19 12.64 2.42 13.63
N PHE A 20 12.67 1.52 12.66
CA PHE A 20 11.50 1.15 11.86
C PHE A 20 10.34 0.68 12.74
N SER A 21 10.63 -0.16 13.72
CA SER A 21 9.63 -0.70 14.65
C SER A 21 9.02 0.40 15.51
N ALA A 22 9.81 1.34 15.99
CA ALA A 22 9.33 2.46 16.79
C ALA A 22 8.42 3.40 15.97
N LEU A 23 8.85 3.76 14.76
CA LEU A 23 8.06 4.58 13.84
C LEU A 23 6.75 3.89 13.47
N LEU A 24 6.79 2.60 13.15
CA LEU A 24 5.61 1.83 12.80
C LEU A 24 4.61 1.73 13.96
N ASN A 25 5.08 1.50 15.18
CA ASN A 25 4.21 1.45 16.36
C ASN A 25 3.55 2.82 16.61
N THR A 26 4.28 3.91 16.42
CA THR A 26 3.75 5.28 16.51
C THR A 26 2.69 5.53 15.45
N ALA A 27 2.94 5.13 14.21
CA ALA A 27 1.97 5.25 13.11
C ALA A 27 0.70 4.43 13.38
N ILE A 28 0.83 3.20 13.89
CA ILE A 28 -0.31 2.35 14.26
C ILE A 28 -1.12 3.00 15.40
N ALA A 29 -0.46 3.50 16.45
CA ALA A 29 -1.12 4.18 17.55
C ALA A 29 -1.91 5.41 17.05
N LEU A 30 -1.34 6.17 16.13
CA LEU A 30 -2.01 7.30 15.48
C LEU A 30 -3.23 6.84 14.69
N SER A 31 -3.09 5.81 13.86
CA SER A 31 -4.19 5.23 13.08
C SER A 31 -5.35 4.78 13.96
N VAL A 32 -5.05 4.09 15.07
CA VAL A 32 -6.06 3.63 16.03
C VAL A 32 -6.75 4.81 16.72
N LYS A 33 -5.98 5.82 17.15
CA LYS A 33 -6.51 7.01 17.82
C LYS A 33 -7.55 7.75 16.98
N TYR A 34 -7.33 7.82 15.67
CA TYR A 34 -8.21 8.57 14.74
C TYR A 34 -9.18 7.67 13.96
N SER A 35 -9.21 6.37 14.19
CA SER A 35 -9.98 5.40 13.40
C SER A 35 -11.50 5.57 13.40
N ARG A 36 -12.06 6.31 14.36
CA ARG A 36 -13.50 6.51 14.50
C ARG A 36 -13.96 7.93 14.23
N ILE A 37 -13.08 8.77 13.73
CA ILE A 37 -13.40 10.15 13.39
C ILE A 37 -13.93 10.17 11.97
N PRO A 38 -15.14 10.67 11.71
CA PRO A 38 -15.69 10.81 10.36
C PRO A 38 -14.79 11.69 9.50
N ALA A 39 -14.52 11.27 8.29
CA ALA A 39 -13.75 12.05 7.34
C ALA A 39 -14.63 13.19 6.81
N PRO A 40 -14.25 14.47 6.95
CA PRO A 40 -15.05 15.61 6.48
C PRO A 40 -15.13 15.68 4.95
N GLU A 41 -14.14 15.17 4.24
CA GLU A 41 -14.01 15.20 2.78
C GLU A 41 -13.42 13.90 2.24
N GLY A 42 -13.59 13.66 0.94
CA GLY A 42 -13.05 12.49 0.26
C GLY A 42 -11.51 12.35 0.40
N LYS A 43 -10.79 13.48 0.37
CA LYS A 43 -9.32 13.50 0.60
C LYS A 43 -8.95 12.87 1.94
N HIS A 44 -9.66 13.19 3.00
CA HIS A 44 -9.39 12.67 4.34
C HIS A 44 -9.74 11.18 4.48
N TRP A 45 -10.81 10.74 3.80
CA TRP A 45 -11.15 9.33 3.76
C TRP A 45 -10.03 8.51 3.08
N TYR A 46 -9.54 9.01 1.95
CA TYR A 46 -8.42 8.40 1.24
C TYR A 46 -7.15 8.39 2.06
N ALA A 47 -6.84 9.48 2.73
CA ALA A 47 -5.69 9.58 3.63
C ALA A 47 -5.75 8.49 4.72
N SER A 48 -6.91 8.30 5.34
CA SER A 48 -7.12 7.27 6.35
C SER A 48 -6.93 5.85 5.78
N ALA A 49 -7.47 5.58 4.59
CA ALA A 49 -7.37 4.28 3.95
C ALA A 49 -5.91 3.95 3.55
N LEU A 50 -5.21 4.88 2.90
CA LEU A 50 -3.81 4.69 2.49
C LEU A 50 -2.87 4.60 3.70
N PHE A 51 -3.09 5.42 4.72
CA PHE A 51 -2.29 5.37 5.95
C PHE A 51 -2.47 4.05 6.68
N THR A 52 -3.71 3.55 6.77
CA THR A 52 -3.99 2.22 7.35
C THR A 52 -3.29 1.12 6.54
N LYS A 53 -3.33 1.21 5.21
CA LYS A 53 -2.63 0.26 4.33
C LYS A 53 -1.12 0.27 4.55
N LEU A 54 -0.51 1.44 4.73
CA LEU A 54 0.90 1.58 5.09
C LEU A 54 1.20 0.87 6.42
N CYS A 55 0.40 1.10 7.46
CA CYS A 55 0.56 0.46 8.76
C CYS A 55 0.47 -1.07 8.66
N VAL A 56 -0.51 -1.59 7.92
CA VAL A 56 -0.70 -3.05 7.73
C VAL A 56 0.46 -3.67 6.95
N THR A 57 0.89 -3.03 5.86
CA THR A 57 2.02 -3.50 5.05
C THR A 57 3.31 -3.47 5.87
N GLY A 58 3.58 -2.37 6.59
CA GLY A 58 4.74 -2.26 7.49
C GLY A 58 4.74 -3.33 8.57
N LYS A 59 3.57 -3.65 9.15
CA LYS A 59 3.45 -4.72 10.15
C LYS A 59 3.70 -6.10 9.56
N SER A 60 3.28 -6.34 8.32
CA SER A 60 3.57 -7.57 7.59
C SER A 60 5.07 -7.71 7.32
N MET A 61 5.73 -6.63 6.88
CA MET A 61 7.19 -6.61 6.71
C MET A 61 7.91 -6.91 8.03
N GLN A 62 7.53 -6.27 9.13
CA GLN A 62 8.13 -6.49 10.44
C GLN A 62 8.06 -7.97 10.87
N LYS A 63 6.98 -8.68 10.52
CA LYS A 63 6.79 -10.10 10.88
C LYS A 63 7.70 -11.06 10.12
N ILE A 64 8.11 -10.72 8.91
CA ILE A 64 8.94 -11.58 8.06
C ILE A 64 10.41 -11.16 8.05
N LEU A 65 10.73 -9.98 8.60
CA LEU A 65 12.11 -9.53 8.78
C LEU A 65 12.83 -10.39 9.84
N PRO A 66 14.16 -10.58 9.73
CA PRO A 66 14.96 -11.20 10.78
C PRO A 66 14.72 -10.50 12.14
N ASN A 67 14.93 -11.24 13.23
CA ASN A 67 14.62 -10.77 14.59
C ASN A 67 13.13 -10.54 14.89
N SER A 68 12.22 -10.92 14.00
CA SER A 68 10.83 -11.04 14.39
C SER A 68 10.71 -12.08 15.51
N ASN A 69 9.89 -11.80 16.54
CA ASN A 69 9.66 -12.73 17.67
C ASN A 69 9.00 -14.06 17.27
N ARG A 70 8.93 -14.37 15.99
CA ARG A 70 8.42 -15.62 15.46
C ARG A 70 9.52 -16.68 15.51
N LYS A 71 9.38 -17.63 16.41
CA LYS A 71 10.14 -18.87 16.35
C LYS A 71 9.60 -19.69 15.17
N LEU A 72 10.26 -19.57 14.01
CA LEU A 72 10.01 -20.46 12.89
C LEU A 72 10.93 -21.67 13.08
N GLU A 73 10.40 -22.89 12.91
CA GLU A 73 11.17 -24.13 12.92
C GLU A 73 12.22 -24.16 11.79
N ILE A 74 11.97 -23.39 10.73
CA ILE A 74 12.91 -23.20 9.62
C ILE A 74 13.29 -21.71 9.61
N GLN A 75 14.54 -21.41 9.90
CA GLN A 75 15.12 -20.06 9.71
C GLN A 75 15.35 -19.81 8.22
N HIS A 76 14.28 -19.63 7.46
CA HIS A 76 14.36 -19.22 6.07
C HIS A 76 14.06 -17.72 5.98
N TRP A 77 15.01 -17.02 5.40
CA TRP A 77 14.88 -15.61 5.13
C TRP A 77 14.16 -15.43 3.80
N ASP A 78 12.93 -15.00 3.84
CA ASP A 78 12.15 -14.71 2.64
C ASP A 78 12.44 -13.29 2.15
N PHE A 79 13.62 -13.12 1.60
CA PHE A 79 14.06 -11.84 1.02
C PHE A 79 13.13 -11.38 -0.12
N ALA A 80 12.62 -12.30 -0.93
CA ALA A 80 11.75 -11.98 -2.05
C ALA A 80 10.43 -11.35 -1.59
N SER A 81 9.81 -11.92 -0.54
CA SER A 81 8.61 -11.33 0.05
C SER A 81 8.87 -9.98 0.70
N VAL A 82 10.01 -9.82 1.39
CA VAL A 82 10.39 -8.51 1.96
C VAL A 82 10.56 -7.46 0.86
N ALA A 83 11.28 -7.78 -0.20
CA ALA A 83 11.50 -6.87 -1.33
C ALA A 83 10.17 -6.48 -2.01
N SER A 84 9.28 -7.45 -2.21
CA SER A 84 7.95 -7.21 -2.80
C SER A 84 7.10 -6.30 -1.91
N LEU A 85 7.06 -6.55 -0.60
CA LEU A 85 6.33 -5.72 0.36
C LEU A 85 6.95 -4.33 0.48
N SER A 86 8.27 -4.20 0.40
CA SER A 86 8.96 -2.90 0.43
C SER A 86 8.56 -2.05 -0.78
N ARG A 87 8.44 -2.66 -1.96
CA ARG A 87 7.93 -1.99 -3.15
C ARG A 87 6.49 -1.52 -2.95
N VAL A 88 5.60 -2.39 -2.49
CA VAL A 88 4.21 -2.05 -2.21
C VAL A 88 4.11 -0.93 -1.16
N PHE A 89 4.95 -0.98 -0.13
CA PHE A 89 5.01 0.06 0.90
C PHE A 89 5.41 1.41 0.32
N LEU A 90 6.44 1.44 -0.51
CA LEU A 90 6.92 2.66 -1.18
C LEU A 90 5.85 3.23 -2.13
N GLU A 91 5.23 2.39 -2.96
CA GLU A 91 4.15 2.79 -3.87
C GLU A 91 2.96 3.40 -3.10
N ASN A 92 2.56 2.78 -1.98
CA ASN A 92 1.51 3.32 -1.13
C ASN A 92 1.93 4.65 -0.46
N TYR A 93 3.19 4.78 -0.05
CA TYR A 93 3.70 6.03 0.53
C TYR A 93 3.69 7.17 -0.50
N LEU A 94 4.17 6.91 -1.72
CA LEU A 94 4.14 7.90 -2.80
C LEU A 94 2.72 8.33 -3.13
N MET A 95 1.78 7.37 -3.18
CA MET A 95 0.38 7.66 -3.41
C MET A 95 -0.26 8.47 -2.27
N PHE A 96 0.06 8.12 -1.02
CA PHE A 96 -0.37 8.88 0.16
C PHE A 96 0.14 10.31 0.14
N PHE A 97 1.43 10.51 -0.20
CA PHE A 97 2.01 11.85 -0.32
C PHE A 97 1.30 12.63 -1.43
N TYR A 98 1.20 12.07 -2.63
CA TYR A 98 0.67 12.71 -3.83
C TYR A 98 -0.81 13.12 -3.70
N LEU A 99 -1.64 12.30 -3.05
CA LEU A 99 -3.07 12.56 -2.92
C LEU A 99 -3.45 13.27 -1.63
N CYS A 100 -2.68 13.13 -0.57
CA CYS A 100 -3.16 13.50 0.75
C CYS A 100 -2.28 14.54 1.45
N ILE A 101 -0.97 14.51 1.23
CA ILE A 101 -0.02 15.40 1.93
C ILE A 101 0.31 16.62 1.09
N ASP A 102 0.49 16.43 -0.22
CA ASP A 102 0.82 17.52 -1.14
C ASP A 102 -0.26 18.61 -1.10
N ASP A 103 0.18 19.86 -0.91
CA ASP A 103 -0.74 21.00 -0.81
C ASP A 103 -1.04 21.54 -2.20
N VAL A 104 -2.19 21.14 -2.73
CA VAL A 104 -2.63 21.46 -4.09
C VAL A 104 -4.04 22.06 -4.07
N SER A 105 -4.38 22.78 -5.14
CA SER A 105 -5.74 23.30 -5.34
C SER A 105 -6.76 22.16 -5.41
N LYS A 106 -8.04 22.48 -5.17
CA LYS A 106 -9.13 21.50 -5.27
C LYS A 106 -9.23 20.90 -6.68
N ASP A 107 -9.08 21.74 -7.70
CA ASP A 107 -9.17 21.29 -9.11
C ASP A 107 -8.04 20.34 -9.47
N GLU A 108 -6.82 20.62 -9.00
CA GLU A 108 -5.68 19.74 -9.17
C GLU A 108 -5.89 18.42 -8.41
N TRP A 109 -6.42 18.46 -7.20
CA TRP A 109 -6.74 17.24 -6.44
C TRP A 109 -7.79 16.39 -7.15
N ASP A 110 -8.86 17.00 -7.66
CA ASP A 110 -9.92 16.31 -8.42
C ASP A 110 -9.35 15.68 -9.69
N PHE A 111 -8.44 16.36 -10.38
CA PHE A 111 -7.74 15.83 -11.54
C PHE A 111 -6.90 14.60 -11.19
N ARG A 112 -6.06 14.69 -10.13
CA ARG A 112 -5.22 13.57 -9.63
C ARG A 112 -6.07 12.36 -9.27
N TRP A 113 -7.17 12.62 -8.59
CA TRP A 113 -8.15 11.62 -8.18
C TRP A 113 -8.77 10.90 -9.39
N ARG A 114 -9.23 11.64 -10.38
CA ARG A 114 -9.80 11.09 -11.62
C ARG A 114 -8.77 10.26 -12.37
N LEU A 115 -7.54 10.73 -12.48
CA LEU A 115 -6.45 10.01 -13.14
C LEU A 115 -6.15 8.67 -12.45
N LEU A 116 -6.12 8.64 -11.12
CA LEU A 116 -5.93 7.42 -10.37
C LEU A 116 -7.06 6.40 -10.61
N ASN A 117 -8.31 6.86 -10.54
CA ASN A 117 -9.45 6.00 -10.79
C ASN A 117 -9.44 5.45 -12.23
N LEU A 118 -9.13 6.28 -13.21
CA LEU A 118 -9.00 5.85 -14.61
C LEU A 118 -7.94 4.75 -14.75
N HIS A 119 -6.77 4.94 -14.12
CA HIS A 119 -5.70 3.94 -14.14
C HIS A 119 -6.13 2.62 -13.49
N ASP A 120 -6.83 2.67 -12.37
CA ASP A 120 -7.34 1.47 -11.68
C ASP A 120 -8.37 0.73 -12.55
N HIS A 121 -9.31 1.46 -13.15
CA HIS A 121 -10.29 0.88 -14.06
C HIS A 121 -9.66 0.22 -15.30
N VAL A 122 -8.72 0.90 -15.96
CA VAL A 122 -8.00 0.33 -17.11
C VAL A 122 -7.23 -0.93 -16.71
N SER A 123 -6.61 -0.93 -15.54
CA SER A 123 -5.89 -2.09 -15.01
C SER A 123 -6.82 -3.27 -14.72
N ARG A 124 -8.00 -3.01 -14.15
CA ARG A 124 -9.02 -4.04 -13.90
C ARG A 124 -9.57 -4.62 -15.20
N ILE A 125 -9.83 -3.78 -16.21
CA ILE A 125 -10.29 -4.26 -17.52
C ILE A 125 -9.25 -5.17 -18.17
N LYS A 126 -7.98 -4.77 -18.19
CA LYS A 126 -6.90 -5.60 -18.72
C LYS A 126 -6.85 -6.95 -18.00
N PHE A 127 -6.87 -6.93 -16.68
CA PHE A 127 -6.85 -8.15 -15.88
C PHE A 127 -8.05 -9.07 -16.16
N THR A 128 -9.27 -8.52 -16.31
CA THR A 128 -10.46 -9.31 -16.62
C THR A 128 -10.49 -9.83 -18.05
N CYS A 129 -9.92 -9.10 -19.01
CA CYS A 129 -9.76 -9.58 -20.38
C CYS A 129 -8.81 -10.78 -20.47
N ASP A 130 -7.74 -10.76 -19.67
CA ASP A 130 -6.75 -11.84 -19.63
C ASP A 130 -7.26 -13.11 -18.92
N LEU A 131 -8.33 -13.00 -18.11
CA LEU A 131 -8.88 -14.11 -17.32
C LEU A 131 -10.04 -14.86 -18.01
N GLU A 132 -10.31 -14.67 -19.31
CA GLU A 132 -11.47 -15.29 -20.01
C GLU A 132 -12.80 -15.14 -19.24
N VAL A 133 -13.02 -13.98 -18.64
CA VAL A 133 -14.23 -13.69 -17.87
C VAL A 133 -15.44 -13.63 -18.79
N ASN A 134 -16.55 -14.25 -18.35
CA ASN A 134 -17.84 -14.30 -19.05
C ASN A 134 -18.25 -12.91 -19.60
N GLU A 135 -18.73 -12.89 -20.85
CA GLU A 135 -19.09 -11.66 -21.61
C GLU A 135 -20.08 -10.76 -20.87
N GLU A 136 -20.96 -11.33 -20.01
CA GLU A 136 -21.89 -10.53 -19.19
C GLU A 136 -21.16 -9.64 -18.16
N LYS A 137 -20.17 -10.19 -17.46
CA LYS A 137 -19.35 -9.42 -16.51
C LYS A 137 -18.47 -8.41 -17.20
N LYS A 138 -18.02 -8.70 -18.42
CA LYS A 138 -17.26 -7.78 -19.24
C LYS A 138 -18.10 -6.57 -19.67
N ALA A 139 -19.38 -6.83 -20.04
CA ALA A 139 -20.33 -5.77 -20.38
C ALA A 139 -20.69 -4.90 -19.15
N GLU A 140 -20.78 -5.46 -17.96
CA GLU A 140 -21.04 -4.74 -16.71
C GLU A 140 -19.85 -3.80 -16.37
N LEU A 141 -18.62 -4.30 -16.46
CA LEU A 141 -17.40 -3.52 -16.25
C LEU A 141 -17.22 -2.40 -17.29
N LEU A 142 -17.67 -2.61 -18.53
CA LEU A 142 -17.65 -1.58 -19.57
C LEU A 142 -18.70 -0.49 -19.34
N LYS A 143 -19.86 -0.81 -18.79
CA LYS A 143 -20.88 0.18 -18.41
C LYS A 143 -20.40 1.12 -17.33
N ASP A 144 -19.68 0.62 -16.33
CA ASP A 144 -19.08 1.48 -15.30
C ASP A 144 -18.02 2.44 -15.90
N ASN A 145 -17.40 2.07 -17.02
CA ASN A 145 -16.45 2.94 -17.74
C ASN A 145 -17.13 4.01 -18.62
N GLU A 146 -18.31 3.76 -19.16
CA GLU A 146 -19.08 4.78 -19.88
C GLU A 146 -19.47 5.94 -18.94
N VAL A 147 -19.75 5.65 -17.68
CA VAL A 147 -20.01 6.67 -16.65
C VAL A 147 -18.78 7.58 -16.43
N LEU A 148 -17.57 7.05 -16.53
CA LEU A 148 -16.34 7.84 -16.41
C LEU A 148 -16.02 8.67 -17.66
N LEU A 149 -16.49 8.26 -18.83
CA LEU A 149 -16.36 9.02 -20.09
C LEU A 149 -17.33 10.19 -20.16
N ILE A 150 -18.51 10.06 -19.53
CA ILE A 150 -19.52 11.12 -19.46
C ILE A 150 -19.12 12.26 -18.50
N CYS A 151 -18.17 12.04 -17.60
CA CYS A 151 -17.60 13.10 -16.76
C CYS A 151 -16.52 13.95 -17.47
N LYS A 152 -16.43 13.89 -18.80
CA LYS A 152 -15.47 14.66 -19.61
C LYS A 152 -16.03 16.02 -20.11
N ASP A 153 -17.29 16.31 -19.89
CA ASP A 153 -17.93 17.61 -20.11
C ASP A 153 -18.11 18.31 -18.73
#